data_44203c7d5e00e9043b6765748640f0c0
#
_entry.id   44203c7d5e00e9043b6765748640f0c0
#
_cell.length_a   1.000
_cell.length_b   1.000
_cell.length_c   1.000
_cell.angle_alpha   90.00
_cell.angle_beta   90.00
_cell.angle_gamma   90.00
#
_symmetry.space_group_name_H-M   'P 1'
#
loop_
_entity.id
_entity.type
_entity.pdbx_description
1 polymer ?
#
loop_
_entity_poly.entity_id
_entity_poly.type
_entity_poly.pdbx_seq_one_letter_code
_entity_poly.pdbx_strand_id
1 'polypeptide(L)'
;IYANELVLDRRTKGLAPGTIAVLEDGERKPVGLVGVTPASKIAGRMLERDTEIEIGRDWLVAKLTRALELRERLFATPYYRLVHAEADGLPGVIIDRFGDTCVVQPNAAWAEALLPELTEALAEVTGVVNILKNAGSRGRQLEGLDDADAVLLGAAPEAPLPVEMNGATYMADLTGGQKTGLFYDQRPNHAFAARLAQGQRVLDVFSHVGGFALAALA
;
A
#
# COMPACT_ATOMS: atom_id res chain seq x y z
N ILE A 1 9.80 -14.17 3.73
CA ILE A 1 10.32 -15.50 4.10
C ILE A 1 9.47 -16.53 3.38
N TYR A 2 10.09 -17.37 2.58
CA TYR A 2 9.38 -18.40 1.84
C TYR A 2 9.12 -19.64 2.69
N ALA A 3 8.07 -20.39 2.35
CA ALA A 3 7.66 -21.57 3.10
C ALA A 3 8.76 -22.66 3.22
N ASN A 4 9.66 -22.75 2.23
CA ASN A 4 10.80 -23.67 2.25
C ASN A 4 11.98 -23.22 3.12
N GLU A 5 11.95 -21.99 3.61
CA GLU A 5 12.95 -21.42 4.54
C GLU A 5 12.51 -21.57 6.00
N LEU A 6 11.24 -21.96 6.24
CA LEU A 6 10.66 -22.11 7.57
C LEU A 6 10.50 -23.59 7.95
N VAL A 7 10.85 -23.89 9.18
CA VAL A 7 10.48 -25.16 9.81
C VAL A 7 9.15 -24.95 10.51
N LEU A 8 8.06 -25.35 9.82
CA LEU A 8 6.72 -25.31 10.37
C LEU A 8 6.38 -26.64 11.02
N ASP A 9 6.30 -26.67 12.34
CA ASP A 9 5.84 -27.84 13.10
C ASP A 9 4.30 -27.96 13.09
N ARG A 10 3.77 -28.92 13.86
CA ARG A 10 2.31 -29.13 13.93
C ARG A 10 1.57 -27.92 14.50
N ARG A 11 2.20 -27.16 15.42
CA ARG A 11 1.58 -25.98 16.05
C ARG A 11 1.56 -24.81 15.10
N THR A 12 2.70 -24.51 14.47
CA THR A 12 2.84 -23.40 13.55
C THR A 12 2.03 -23.56 12.27
N LYS A 13 1.86 -24.82 11.78
CA LYS A 13 0.95 -25.10 10.65
C LYS A 13 -0.53 -24.84 10.96
N GLY A 14 -0.90 -24.87 12.23
CA GLY A 14 -2.27 -24.60 12.68
C GLY A 14 -2.56 -23.13 13.01
N LEU A 15 -1.60 -22.23 12.85
CA LEU A 15 -1.83 -20.79 13.09
C LEU A 15 -2.80 -20.22 12.05
N ALA A 16 -3.67 -19.32 12.51
CA ALA A 16 -4.53 -18.56 11.61
C ALA A 16 -3.68 -17.63 10.72
N PRO A 17 -4.04 -17.45 9.43
CA PRO A 17 -3.40 -16.45 8.59
C PRO A 17 -3.40 -15.07 9.26
N GLY A 18 -2.26 -14.39 9.20
CA GLY A 18 -2.09 -13.07 9.82
C GLY A 18 -1.67 -13.09 11.28
N THR A 19 -1.57 -14.26 11.92
CA THR A 19 -1.04 -14.36 13.28
C THR A 19 0.37 -13.75 13.35
N ILE A 20 0.61 -12.89 14.33
CA ILE A 20 1.94 -12.35 14.62
C ILE A 20 2.66 -13.31 15.56
N ALA A 21 3.87 -13.71 15.18
CA ALA A 21 4.67 -14.67 15.93
C ALA A 21 6.14 -14.26 15.97
N VAL A 22 6.88 -14.74 16.95
CA VAL A 22 8.34 -14.60 17.02
C VAL A 22 8.96 -15.62 16.05
N LEU A 23 9.79 -15.12 15.14
CA LEU A 23 10.66 -15.96 14.33
C LEU A 23 11.94 -16.26 15.11
N GLU A 24 12.32 -17.53 15.19
CA GLU A 24 13.56 -17.98 15.79
C GLU A 24 14.50 -18.59 14.73
N ASP A 25 15.80 -18.50 14.96
CA ASP A 25 16.79 -19.22 14.14
C ASP A 25 16.92 -20.70 14.55
N GLY A 26 17.86 -21.44 13.94
CA GLY A 26 18.11 -22.85 14.23
C GLY A 26 18.63 -23.12 15.65
N GLU A 27 19.12 -22.10 16.37
CA GLU A 27 19.57 -22.16 17.77
C GLU A 27 18.49 -21.65 18.74
N ARG A 28 17.27 -21.35 18.24
CA ARG A 28 16.14 -20.78 18.98
C ARG A 28 16.39 -19.36 19.51
N LYS A 29 17.24 -18.60 18.84
CA LYS A 29 17.40 -17.19 19.13
C LYS A 29 16.36 -16.38 18.38
N PRO A 30 15.69 -15.43 19.05
CA PRO A 30 14.74 -14.54 18.38
C PRO A 30 15.39 -13.74 17.25
N VAL A 31 14.76 -13.70 16.09
CA VAL A 31 15.18 -12.95 14.89
C VAL A 31 14.31 -11.73 14.67
N GLY A 32 13.03 -11.81 15.05
CA GLY A 32 12.06 -10.74 14.92
C GLY A 32 10.62 -11.22 14.96
N LEU A 33 9.70 -10.27 14.81
CA LEU A 33 8.27 -10.50 14.71
C LEU A 33 7.85 -10.66 13.25
N VAL A 34 7.05 -11.67 12.96
CA VAL A 34 6.56 -11.97 11.61
C VAL A 34 5.05 -12.13 11.59
N GLY A 35 4.41 -11.60 10.55
CA GLY A 35 3.05 -11.97 10.20
C GLY A 35 3.07 -13.29 9.42
N VAL A 36 2.41 -14.33 9.94
CA VAL A 36 2.48 -15.70 9.43
C VAL A 36 1.24 -16.01 8.58
N THR A 37 1.47 -16.62 7.40
CA THR A 37 0.42 -17.22 6.56
C THR A 37 0.87 -18.64 6.15
N PRO A 38 0.61 -19.67 6.98
CA PRO A 38 1.23 -20.99 6.83
C PRO A 38 0.98 -21.69 5.49
N ALA A 39 -0.16 -21.40 4.86
CA ALA A 39 -0.55 -21.98 3.56
C ALA A 39 0.01 -21.21 2.35
N SER A 40 0.59 -20.03 2.55
CA SER A 40 1.15 -19.21 1.48
C SER A 40 2.58 -19.65 1.13
N LYS A 41 2.99 -19.43 -0.13
CA LYS A 41 4.40 -19.56 -0.53
C LYS A 41 5.31 -18.56 0.20
N ILE A 42 4.79 -17.36 0.51
CA ILE A 42 5.42 -16.40 1.41
C ILE A 42 4.80 -16.62 2.78
N ALA A 43 5.32 -17.56 3.52
CA ALA A 43 4.75 -18.03 4.78
C ALA A 43 5.02 -17.11 5.96
N GLY A 44 5.96 -16.16 5.84
CA GLY A 44 6.22 -15.17 6.88
C GLY A 44 6.67 -13.83 6.28
N ARG A 45 6.14 -12.73 6.82
CA ARG A 45 6.54 -11.37 6.47
C ARG A 45 7.14 -10.71 7.70
N MET A 46 8.42 -10.34 7.63
CA MET A 46 9.11 -9.66 8.72
C MET A 46 8.47 -8.29 8.96
N LEU A 47 7.95 -8.08 10.17
CA LEU A 47 7.32 -6.82 10.59
C LEU A 47 8.29 -5.96 11.39
N GLU A 48 8.95 -6.57 12.38
CA GLU A 48 9.89 -5.87 13.25
C GLU A 48 11.03 -6.81 13.68
N ARG A 49 12.21 -6.25 13.94
CA ARG A 49 13.37 -7.03 14.43
C ARG A 49 13.41 -7.12 15.95
N ASP A 50 12.93 -6.09 16.61
CA ASP A 50 12.80 -6.07 18.07
C ASP A 50 11.54 -6.84 18.47
N THR A 51 11.73 -7.94 19.18
CA THR A 51 10.64 -8.83 19.61
C THR A 51 9.86 -8.33 20.82
N GLU A 52 10.34 -7.28 21.48
CA GLU A 52 9.66 -6.66 22.62
C GLU A 52 8.62 -5.61 22.18
N ILE A 53 8.62 -5.24 20.89
CA ILE A 53 7.66 -4.28 20.36
C ILE A 53 6.30 -4.95 20.17
N GLU A 54 5.24 -4.29 20.62
CA GLU A 54 3.87 -4.69 20.32
C GLU A 54 3.48 -4.20 18.91
N ILE A 55 3.11 -5.14 18.03
CA ILE A 55 2.57 -4.82 16.71
C ILE A 55 1.10 -4.50 16.85
N GLY A 56 0.76 -3.24 16.83
CA GLY A 56 -0.58 -2.70 16.98
C GLY A 56 -0.66 -1.26 16.50
N ARG A 57 -1.64 -0.52 17.00
CA ARG A 57 -1.94 0.85 16.55
C ARG A 57 -0.73 1.79 16.66
N ASP A 58 -0.04 1.82 17.79
CA ASP A 58 1.08 2.77 18.00
C ASP A 58 2.28 2.47 17.09
N TRP A 59 2.55 1.19 16.84
CA TRP A 59 3.53 0.77 15.86
C TRP A 59 3.13 1.21 14.43
N LEU A 60 1.86 1.06 14.07
CA LEU A 60 1.33 1.53 12.78
C LEU A 60 1.44 3.05 12.66
N VAL A 61 1.09 3.81 13.69
CA VAL A 61 1.25 5.27 13.75
C VAL A 61 2.71 5.66 13.47
N ALA A 62 3.67 5.02 14.15
CA ALA A 62 5.09 5.32 13.95
C ALA A 62 5.56 5.04 12.50
N LYS A 63 5.15 3.90 11.90
CA LYS A 63 5.48 3.57 10.50
C LYS A 63 4.85 4.55 9.50
N LEU A 64 3.58 4.88 9.69
CA LEU A 64 2.85 5.82 8.83
C LEU A 64 3.39 7.25 8.93
N THR A 65 3.72 7.71 10.14
CA THR A 65 4.34 9.03 10.35
C THR A 65 5.66 9.13 9.58
N ARG A 66 6.53 8.15 9.71
CA ARG A 66 7.80 8.12 8.97
C ARG A 66 7.60 8.11 7.45
N ALA A 67 6.60 7.36 6.96
CA ALA A 67 6.27 7.33 5.55
C ALA A 67 5.74 8.70 5.08
N LEU A 68 4.86 9.34 5.85
CA LEU A 68 4.30 10.65 5.55
C LEU A 68 5.39 11.73 5.51
N GLU A 69 6.24 11.81 6.53
CA GLU A 69 7.37 12.76 6.57
C GLU A 69 8.26 12.67 5.32
N LEU A 70 8.54 11.46 4.84
CA LEU A 70 9.31 11.27 3.61
C LEU A 70 8.56 11.83 2.39
N ARG A 71 7.25 11.58 2.28
CA ARG A 71 6.45 12.04 1.12
C ARG A 71 6.28 13.54 1.12
N GLU A 72 6.10 14.17 2.27
CA GLU A 72 5.99 15.63 2.39
C GLU A 72 7.28 16.37 2.01
N ARG A 73 8.45 15.71 2.17
CA ARG A 73 9.72 16.24 1.64
C ARG A 73 9.86 16.10 0.13
N LEU A 74 9.19 15.11 -0.48
CA LEU A 74 9.33 14.79 -1.90
C LEU A 74 8.25 15.44 -2.78
N PHE A 75 7.07 15.70 -2.22
CA PHE A 75 5.90 16.14 -2.97
C PHE A 75 5.26 17.36 -2.33
N ALA A 76 4.97 18.37 -3.15
CA ALA A 76 4.33 19.62 -2.69
C ALA A 76 2.81 19.47 -2.46
N THR A 77 2.20 18.43 -3.01
CA THR A 77 0.75 18.18 -2.95
C THR A 77 0.47 16.76 -2.45
N PRO A 78 -0.67 16.52 -1.78
CA PRO A 78 -0.98 15.23 -1.15
C PRO A 78 -1.50 14.19 -2.17
N TYR A 79 -0.82 14.04 -3.28
CA TYR A 79 -1.12 13.06 -4.35
C TYR A 79 0.10 12.18 -4.59
N TYR A 80 0.19 11.05 -3.89
CA TYR A 80 1.34 10.15 -3.93
C TYR A 80 1.02 8.79 -3.34
N ARG A 81 1.86 7.79 -3.65
CA ARG A 81 1.90 6.54 -2.88
C ARG A 81 2.49 6.82 -1.51
N LEU A 82 1.66 6.78 -0.47
CA LEU A 82 2.05 7.00 0.92
C LEU A 82 2.87 5.82 1.45
N VAL A 83 2.39 4.59 1.23
CA VAL A 83 3.07 3.37 1.67
C VAL A 83 3.32 2.45 0.48
N HIS A 84 4.58 2.01 0.34
CA HIS A 84 5.04 1.07 -0.67
C HIS A 84 5.58 -0.20 -0.01
N ALA A 85 4.70 -0.93 0.65
CA ALA A 85 4.94 -2.24 1.24
C ALA A 85 6.23 -2.31 2.08
N GLU A 86 7.10 -3.26 1.75
CA GLU A 86 8.36 -3.54 2.45
C GLU A 86 9.29 -2.32 2.50
N ALA A 87 9.25 -1.43 1.50
CA ALA A 87 10.09 -0.23 1.44
C ALA A 87 9.78 0.77 2.56
N ASP A 88 8.54 0.78 3.05
CA ASP A 88 8.10 1.64 4.16
C ASP A 88 7.88 0.84 5.47
N GLY A 89 8.35 -0.43 5.50
CA GLY A 89 8.28 -1.28 6.69
C GLY A 89 6.87 -1.79 7.04
N LEU A 90 5.97 -1.80 6.06
CA LEU A 90 4.61 -2.37 6.17
C LEU A 90 4.41 -3.44 5.07
N PRO A 91 5.07 -4.62 5.20
CA PRO A 91 5.15 -5.59 4.13
C PRO A 91 3.78 -6.08 3.65
N GLY A 92 3.55 -5.96 2.35
CA GLY A 92 2.29 -6.33 1.72
C GLY A 92 1.19 -5.26 1.81
N VAL A 93 1.45 -4.07 2.36
CA VAL A 93 0.49 -2.96 2.42
C VAL A 93 0.86 -1.91 1.38
N ILE A 94 -0.11 -1.52 0.56
CA ILE A 94 -0.02 -0.36 -0.34
C ILE A 94 -1.04 0.66 0.12
N ILE A 95 -0.62 1.93 0.20
CA ILE A 95 -1.54 3.04 0.49
C ILE A 95 -1.25 4.16 -0.49
N ASP A 96 -2.25 4.53 -1.27
CA ASP A 96 -2.22 5.68 -2.18
C ASP A 96 -3.07 6.81 -1.62
N ARG A 97 -2.52 8.03 -1.57
CA ARG A 97 -3.19 9.25 -1.09
C ARG A 97 -3.66 10.13 -2.24
N PHE A 98 -4.91 10.56 -2.17
CA PHE A 98 -5.62 11.41 -3.12
C PHE A 98 -6.24 12.59 -2.38
N GLY A 99 -5.40 13.54 -1.95
CA GLY A 99 -5.85 14.67 -1.13
C GLY A 99 -6.30 14.24 0.27
N ASP A 100 -7.59 14.34 0.53
CA ASP A 100 -8.26 13.96 1.77
C ASP A 100 -8.79 12.49 1.79
N THR A 101 -8.47 11.73 0.75
CA THR A 101 -8.87 10.34 0.58
C THR A 101 -7.65 9.43 0.47
N CYS A 102 -7.67 8.27 1.14
CA CYS A 102 -6.69 7.21 0.95
C CYS A 102 -7.35 5.93 0.41
N VAL A 103 -6.61 5.21 -0.45
CA VAL A 103 -6.95 3.85 -0.87
C VAL A 103 -5.92 2.90 -0.31
N VAL A 104 -6.37 1.93 0.48
CA VAL A 104 -5.55 0.91 1.14
C VAL A 104 -5.70 -0.42 0.42
N GLN A 105 -4.58 -1.05 0.07
CA GLN A 105 -4.54 -2.44 -0.41
C GLN A 105 -3.82 -3.31 0.64
N PRO A 106 -4.53 -3.95 1.56
CA PRO A 106 -3.95 -4.84 2.58
C PRO A 106 -3.75 -6.24 1.96
N ASN A 107 -2.64 -6.42 1.23
CA ASN A 107 -2.36 -7.63 0.46
C ASN A 107 -1.75 -8.77 1.29
N ALA A 108 -1.57 -8.58 2.59
CA ALA A 108 -1.06 -9.56 3.52
C ALA A 108 -2.07 -9.83 4.64
N ALA A 109 -2.17 -11.08 5.09
CA ALA A 109 -3.16 -11.49 6.08
C ALA A 109 -3.00 -10.77 7.43
N TRP A 110 -1.77 -10.44 7.85
CA TRP A 110 -1.54 -9.64 9.07
C TRP A 110 -2.14 -8.24 8.99
N ALA A 111 -2.07 -7.61 7.81
CA ALA A 111 -2.61 -6.28 7.59
C ALA A 111 -4.15 -6.28 7.51
N GLU A 112 -4.74 -7.35 7.01
CA GLU A 112 -6.20 -7.55 7.06
C GLU A 112 -6.67 -7.77 8.50
N ALA A 113 -5.92 -8.51 9.30
CA ALA A 113 -6.23 -8.75 10.71
C ALA A 113 -6.17 -7.45 11.56
N LEU A 114 -5.27 -6.53 11.21
CA LEU A 114 -5.11 -5.21 11.87
C LEU A 114 -5.75 -4.07 11.07
N LEU A 115 -6.70 -4.36 10.18
CA LEU A 115 -7.29 -3.32 9.32
C LEU A 115 -8.03 -2.22 10.09
N PRO A 116 -8.74 -2.50 11.18
CA PRO A 116 -9.32 -1.45 12.03
C PRO A 116 -8.27 -0.50 12.60
N GLU A 117 -7.23 -1.03 13.22
CA GLU A 117 -6.13 -0.25 13.80
C GLU A 117 -5.35 0.53 12.74
N LEU A 118 -5.14 -0.08 11.57
CA LEU A 118 -4.51 0.59 10.42
C LEU A 118 -5.35 1.76 9.92
N THR A 119 -6.67 1.61 9.90
CA THR A 119 -7.61 2.66 9.49
C THR A 119 -7.56 3.84 10.46
N GLU A 120 -7.60 3.58 11.76
CA GLU A 120 -7.52 4.61 12.80
C GLU A 120 -6.17 5.34 12.76
N ALA A 121 -5.06 4.59 12.71
CA ALA A 121 -3.71 5.15 12.62
C ALA A 121 -3.52 6.00 11.35
N LEU A 122 -4.06 5.56 10.22
CA LEU A 122 -3.97 6.29 8.95
C LEU A 122 -4.76 7.61 9.02
N ALA A 123 -5.97 7.60 9.56
CA ALA A 123 -6.77 8.80 9.74
C ALA A 123 -6.08 9.80 10.68
N GLU A 124 -5.53 9.33 11.81
CA GLU A 124 -4.82 10.17 12.77
C GLU A 124 -3.59 10.83 12.16
N VAL A 125 -2.73 10.05 11.50
CA VAL A 125 -1.45 10.54 10.98
C VAL A 125 -1.63 11.48 9.80
N THR A 126 -2.60 11.20 8.91
CA THR A 126 -2.73 11.94 7.64
C THR A 126 -3.82 13.01 7.66
N GLY A 127 -4.76 12.93 8.61
CA GLY A 127 -5.94 13.80 8.66
C GLY A 127 -6.94 13.55 7.54
N VAL A 128 -6.86 12.44 6.79
CA VAL A 128 -7.81 12.12 5.73
C VAL A 128 -9.18 11.79 6.32
N VAL A 129 -10.22 12.13 5.59
CA VAL A 129 -11.61 11.91 6.01
C VAL A 129 -12.27 10.71 5.33
N ASN A 130 -11.65 10.20 4.26
CA ASN A 130 -12.13 9.03 3.54
C ASN A 130 -11.03 7.98 3.41
N ILE A 131 -11.33 6.73 3.73
CA ILE A 131 -10.43 5.59 3.55
C ILE A 131 -11.19 4.45 2.89
N LEU A 132 -10.70 4.01 1.74
CA LEU A 132 -11.26 2.91 0.97
C LEU A 132 -10.32 1.71 1.02
N LYS A 133 -10.88 0.49 1.12
CA LYS A 133 -10.16 -0.76 0.89
C LYS A 133 -10.35 -1.18 -0.57
N ASN A 134 -9.24 -1.40 -1.27
CA ASN A 134 -9.24 -2.07 -2.57
C ASN A 134 -8.65 -3.48 -2.39
N ALA A 135 -9.46 -4.49 -2.62
CA ALA A 135 -9.15 -5.91 -2.41
C ALA A 135 -8.85 -6.69 -3.71
N GLY A 136 -8.91 -6.03 -4.88
CA GLY A 136 -8.80 -6.67 -6.19
C GLY A 136 -7.41 -7.20 -6.58
N SER A 137 -6.45 -7.33 -5.64
CA SER A 137 -5.10 -7.77 -5.97
C SER A 137 -4.96 -9.29 -5.94
N ARG A 138 -4.21 -9.84 -6.92
CA ARG A 138 -3.85 -11.26 -6.93
C ARG A 138 -3.06 -11.69 -5.68
N GLY A 139 -2.35 -10.77 -5.06
CA GLY A 139 -1.58 -11.03 -3.82
C GLY A 139 -2.47 -11.51 -2.69
N ARG A 140 -3.67 -10.96 -2.55
CA ARG A 140 -4.65 -11.33 -1.54
C ARG A 140 -5.13 -12.78 -1.69
N GLN A 141 -5.41 -13.21 -2.91
CA GLN A 141 -5.83 -14.59 -3.19
C GLN A 141 -4.76 -15.61 -2.76
N LEU A 142 -3.47 -15.27 -2.92
CA LEU A 142 -2.35 -16.12 -2.49
C LEU A 142 -2.21 -16.18 -0.96
N GLU A 143 -2.76 -15.21 -0.24
CA GLU A 143 -2.82 -15.16 1.23
C GLU A 143 -4.13 -15.80 1.77
N GLY A 144 -5.04 -16.23 0.88
CA GLY A 144 -6.35 -16.78 1.26
C GLY A 144 -7.37 -15.74 1.71
N LEU A 145 -7.17 -14.47 1.31
CA LEU A 145 -8.07 -13.34 1.64
C LEU A 145 -9.15 -13.18 0.58
N ASP A 146 -10.28 -12.59 0.98
CA ASP A 146 -11.36 -12.20 0.08
C ASP A 146 -10.95 -11.06 -0.88
N ASP A 147 -11.80 -10.78 -1.87
CA ASP A 147 -11.64 -9.70 -2.84
C ASP A 147 -12.71 -8.59 -2.67
N ALA A 148 -13.31 -8.49 -1.48
CA ALA A 148 -14.35 -7.52 -1.20
C ALA A 148 -13.77 -6.14 -0.90
N ASP A 149 -14.06 -5.18 -1.78
CA ASP A 149 -13.80 -3.76 -1.54
C ASP A 149 -14.72 -3.23 -0.43
N ALA A 150 -14.27 -2.19 0.27
CA ALA A 150 -15.03 -1.60 1.36
C ALA A 150 -14.72 -0.11 1.55
N VAL A 151 -15.67 0.63 2.12
CA VAL A 151 -15.42 1.94 2.72
C VAL A 151 -15.08 1.70 4.19
N LEU A 152 -13.86 2.07 4.59
CA LEU A 152 -13.35 1.87 5.95
C LEU A 152 -13.64 3.09 6.83
N LEU A 153 -13.59 4.29 6.24
CA LEU A 153 -13.90 5.56 6.89
C LEU A 153 -14.56 6.51 5.89
N GLY A 154 -15.52 7.31 6.34
CA GLY A 154 -16.16 8.35 5.53
C GLY A 154 -17.03 7.79 4.42
N ALA A 155 -16.83 8.26 3.18
CA ALA A 155 -17.62 7.89 2.02
C ALA A 155 -16.73 7.63 0.80
N ALA A 156 -17.22 6.77 -0.11
CA ALA A 156 -16.62 6.61 -1.43
C ALA A 156 -16.94 7.85 -2.30
N PRO A 157 -15.98 8.31 -3.14
CA PRO A 157 -16.28 9.37 -4.11
C PRO A 157 -17.36 8.94 -5.10
N GLU A 158 -18.31 9.84 -5.39
CA GLU A 158 -19.37 9.60 -6.38
C GLU A 158 -18.88 9.74 -7.84
N ALA A 159 -17.73 10.39 -8.04
CA ALA A 159 -17.13 10.65 -9.34
C ALA A 159 -15.59 10.57 -9.24
N PRO A 160 -14.88 10.43 -10.39
CA PRO A 160 -13.42 10.48 -10.40
C PRO A 160 -12.88 11.77 -9.78
N LEU A 161 -11.83 11.63 -8.93
CA LEU A 161 -11.21 12.75 -8.24
C LEU A 161 -10.15 13.44 -9.10
N PRO A 162 -10.05 14.79 -9.09
CA PRO A 162 -8.95 15.50 -9.72
C PRO A 162 -7.66 15.30 -8.92
N VAL A 163 -6.58 14.96 -9.62
CA VAL A 163 -5.23 14.75 -9.07
C VAL A 163 -4.25 15.65 -9.79
N GLU A 164 -3.65 16.57 -9.06
CA GLU A 164 -2.63 17.46 -9.60
C GLU A 164 -1.25 16.79 -9.56
N MET A 165 -0.63 16.62 -10.71
CA MET A 165 0.67 15.98 -10.83
C MET A 165 1.38 16.42 -12.11
N ASN A 166 2.68 16.76 -12.02
CA ASN A 166 3.49 17.16 -13.18
C ASN A 166 2.89 18.34 -13.99
N GLY A 167 2.24 19.29 -13.32
CA GLY A 167 1.64 20.46 -13.97
C GLY A 167 0.29 20.19 -14.64
N ALA A 168 -0.20 18.96 -14.64
CA ALA A 168 -1.48 18.57 -15.23
C ALA A 168 -2.47 18.05 -14.17
N THR A 169 -3.76 18.08 -14.49
CA THR A 169 -4.83 17.48 -13.70
C THR A 169 -5.28 16.17 -14.33
N TYR A 170 -5.23 15.10 -13.55
CA TYR A 170 -5.68 13.74 -13.93
C TYR A 170 -6.96 13.41 -13.20
N MET A 171 -7.83 12.61 -13.81
CA MET A 171 -9.05 12.13 -13.17
C MET A 171 -8.84 10.69 -12.69
N ALA A 172 -8.80 10.47 -11.36
CA ALA A 172 -8.62 9.17 -10.75
C ALA A 172 -9.98 8.58 -10.33
N ASP A 173 -10.35 7.46 -10.92
CA ASP A 173 -11.52 6.67 -10.49
C ASP A 173 -11.10 5.67 -9.42
N LEU A 174 -11.46 5.95 -8.17
CA LEU A 174 -11.05 5.15 -7.02
C LEU A 174 -11.94 3.92 -6.76
N THR A 175 -13.11 3.85 -7.41
CA THR A 175 -14.12 2.80 -7.19
C THR A 175 -14.25 1.84 -8.36
N GLY A 176 -14.13 2.32 -9.60
CA GLY A 176 -14.25 1.52 -10.83
C GLY A 176 -12.96 1.43 -11.65
N GLY A 177 -11.93 2.17 -11.27
CA GLY A 177 -10.67 2.28 -12.01
C GLY A 177 -9.73 1.08 -11.81
N GLN A 178 -8.73 0.97 -12.68
CA GLN A 178 -7.67 -0.02 -12.53
C GLN A 178 -6.81 0.29 -11.29
N LYS A 179 -6.45 -0.74 -10.52
CA LYS A 179 -5.67 -0.65 -9.27
C LYS A 179 -6.36 0.30 -8.29
N THR A 180 -5.66 1.36 -7.88
CA THR A 180 -6.14 2.40 -6.96
C THR A 180 -6.65 3.65 -7.68
N GLY A 181 -6.85 3.60 -9.02
CA GLY A 181 -7.35 4.70 -9.85
C GLY A 181 -6.28 5.47 -10.60
N LEU A 182 -5.01 5.44 -10.16
CA LEU A 182 -3.88 6.11 -10.82
C LEU A 182 -2.56 5.35 -10.58
N PHE A 183 -1.61 5.48 -11.52
CA PHE A 183 -0.29 4.87 -11.44
C PHE A 183 0.76 5.89 -11.00
N TYR A 184 0.93 6.11 -9.70
CA TYR A 184 1.90 7.05 -9.15
C TYR A 184 3.36 6.70 -9.45
N ASP A 185 3.67 5.43 -9.68
CA ASP A 185 4.99 4.94 -10.07
C ASP A 185 5.44 5.46 -11.45
N GLN A 186 4.50 5.84 -12.33
CA GLN A 186 4.79 6.43 -13.64
C GLN A 186 5.08 7.95 -13.59
N ARG A 187 4.86 8.63 -12.47
CA ARG A 187 5.07 10.08 -12.34
C ARG A 187 6.41 10.59 -12.85
N PRO A 188 7.56 9.97 -12.50
CA PRO A 188 8.86 10.40 -13.05
C PRO A 188 8.98 10.17 -14.56
N ASN A 189 8.40 9.09 -15.08
CA ASN A 189 8.41 8.77 -16.51
C ASN A 189 7.55 9.77 -17.30
N HIS A 190 6.38 10.15 -16.78
CA HIS A 190 5.55 11.21 -17.38
C HIS A 190 6.33 12.54 -17.46
N ALA A 191 6.96 12.97 -16.36
CA ALA A 191 7.76 14.20 -16.33
C ALA A 191 8.97 14.13 -17.27
N PHE A 192 9.63 12.97 -17.40
CA PHE A 192 10.73 12.77 -18.33
C PHE A 192 10.26 12.89 -19.78
N ALA A 193 9.18 12.20 -20.16
CA ALA A 193 8.64 12.23 -21.51
C ALA A 193 8.16 13.64 -21.89
N ALA A 194 7.51 14.36 -20.98
CA ALA A 194 7.04 15.73 -21.19
C ALA A 194 8.20 16.67 -21.61
N ARG A 195 9.37 16.55 -20.96
CA ARG A 195 10.56 17.36 -21.34
C ARG A 195 11.03 17.11 -22.78
N LEU A 196 10.88 15.87 -23.28
CA LEU A 196 11.23 15.52 -24.66
C LEU A 196 10.15 15.94 -25.66
N ALA A 197 8.92 16.17 -25.20
CA ALA A 197 7.76 16.49 -26.02
C ALA A 197 7.64 17.98 -26.38
N GLN A 198 8.45 18.86 -25.81
CA GLN A 198 8.35 20.31 -26.02
C GLN A 198 8.43 20.68 -27.50
N GLY A 199 7.39 21.35 -28.00
CA GLY A 199 7.27 21.75 -29.42
C GLY A 199 7.10 20.59 -30.41
N GLN A 200 6.84 19.38 -29.93
CA GLN A 200 6.66 18.19 -30.75
C GLN A 200 5.19 17.74 -30.82
N ARG A 201 4.87 16.91 -31.82
CA ARG A 201 3.60 16.20 -31.88
C ARG A 201 3.75 14.90 -31.12
N VAL A 202 2.84 14.66 -30.16
CA VAL A 202 2.85 13.46 -29.30
C VAL A 202 1.65 12.59 -29.64
N LEU A 203 1.87 11.28 -29.75
CA LEU A 203 0.83 10.25 -29.80
C LEU A 203 0.99 9.37 -28.56
N ASP A 204 -0.02 9.36 -27.69
CA ASP A 204 -0.11 8.49 -26.50
C ASP A 204 -1.04 7.30 -26.82
N VAL A 205 -0.49 6.09 -26.74
CA VAL A 205 -1.20 4.84 -27.05
C VAL A 205 -1.29 4.00 -25.78
N PHE A 206 -2.46 3.42 -25.50
CA PHE A 206 -2.79 2.76 -24.23
C PHE A 206 -2.73 3.73 -23.03
N SER A 207 -3.28 4.92 -23.24
CA SER A 207 -3.05 6.11 -22.41
C SER A 207 -3.65 6.05 -21.00
N HIS A 208 -4.57 5.09 -20.71
CA HIS A 208 -5.31 5.01 -19.43
C HIS A 208 -5.97 6.38 -19.13
N VAL A 209 -5.53 7.09 -18.08
CA VAL A 209 -5.98 8.45 -17.74
C VAL A 209 -5.20 9.56 -18.47
N GLY A 210 -4.44 9.22 -19.51
CA GLY A 210 -3.68 10.19 -20.29
C GLY A 210 -2.38 10.64 -19.63
N GLY A 211 -1.71 9.78 -18.85
CA GLY A 211 -0.56 10.14 -18.05
C GLY A 211 0.56 10.83 -18.82
N PHE A 212 0.96 10.31 -19.95
CA PHE A 212 1.99 10.90 -20.79
C PHE A 212 1.46 12.09 -21.61
N ALA A 213 0.27 11.97 -22.18
CA ALA A 213 -0.31 13.03 -23.03
C ALA A 213 -0.56 14.30 -22.22
N LEU A 214 -1.20 14.20 -21.05
CA LEU A 214 -1.51 15.35 -20.21
C LEU A 214 -0.24 16.02 -19.67
N ALA A 215 0.77 15.25 -19.27
CA ALA A 215 2.05 15.80 -18.85
C ALA A 215 2.82 16.47 -20.00
N ALA A 216 2.63 16.02 -21.26
CA ALA A 216 3.25 16.63 -22.43
C ALA A 216 2.55 17.92 -22.88
N LEU A 217 1.29 18.13 -22.47
CA LEU A 217 0.51 19.34 -22.77
C LEU A 217 0.66 20.44 -21.71
N ALA A 218 1.09 20.09 -20.49
CA ALA A 218 1.33 21.02 -19.37
C ALA A 218 2.64 21.77 -19.52
#